data_12eea4851157b0988f4eaef9c0d2f982
#
_entry.id   12eea4851157b0988f4eaef9c0d2f982
#
_cell.length_a   1.000
_cell.length_b   1.000
_cell.length_c   1.000
_cell.angle_alpha   90.00
_cell.angle_beta   90.00
_cell.angle_gamma   90.00
#
_symmetry.space_group_name_H-M   'P 1'
#
loop_
_entity.id
_entity.type
_entity.pdbx_description
1 polymer ?
#
loop_
_entity_poly.entity_id
_entity_poly.type
_entity_poly.pdbx_seq_one_letter_code
_entity_poly.pdbx_strand_id
1 'polypeptide(L)'
;MAQPTIKDVAKLAGVSISTVSRVMNDSKPVSPEARKKVLDAINKLDFKPNELARSLVMKKSNLIGVIVEDIGIEYMAQLIRGVEEIGHLYKYDIILSSTYGDDNALENAIDFLSTKQVEGIVVISEDISAEILVKLRDNKIPFLLLDKLHDFKKINTVKIDYEKEEYELVKHLFEQGHENIAYVTLKEHNYLTDVKIAGYQKFINENNLKSMIIEADGKTSDDGYNIGEEVISQAKSENVSAISFYNDQTAVGFISYCLDNNIKIPEDYSVVGFGNFEISRVYRPKLTTVSIPNYDIGAIGIRALIKRIRGEEDILENDWVLDAQLIERDSTKKH
;
A
#
# COMPACT_ATOMS: atom_id res chain seq x y z
N MET A 1 34.16 11.38 24.87
CA MET A 1 34.23 10.28 25.86
C MET A 1 33.73 9.01 25.16
N ALA A 2 34.36 7.85 25.39
CA ALA A 2 33.88 6.60 24.80
C ALA A 2 32.52 6.24 25.40
N GLN A 3 31.59 5.73 24.59
CA GLN A 3 30.28 5.29 25.08
C GLN A 3 30.45 4.14 26.10
N PRO A 4 29.69 4.16 27.20
CA PRO A 4 29.74 3.08 28.19
C PRO A 4 29.38 1.75 27.52
N THR A 5 30.01 0.68 27.98
CA THR A 5 29.80 -0.69 27.48
C THR A 5 29.07 -1.54 28.51
N ILE A 6 28.54 -2.69 28.12
CA ILE A 6 27.94 -3.67 29.06
C ILE A 6 28.95 -4.13 30.13
N LYS A 7 30.26 -4.09 29.81
CA LYS A 7 31.32 -4.39 30.77
C LYS A 7 31.42 -3.34 31.88
N ASP A 8 31.22 -2.08 31.52
CA ASP A 8 31.26 -0.98 32.51
C ASP A 8 30.05 -1.02 33.43
N VAL A 9 28.86 -1.37 32.88
CA VAL A 9 27.64 -1.60 33.69
C VAL A 9 27.88 -2.78 34.68
N ALA A 10 28.40 -3.89 34.19
CA ALA A 10 28.70 -5.07 35.03
C ALA A 10 29.69 -4.75 36.17
N LYS A 11 30.75 -3.99 35.84
CA LYS A 11 31.76 -3.53 36.81
C LYS A 11 31.15 -2.61 37.84
N LEU A 12 30.34 -1.64 37.45
CA LEU A 12 29.70 -0.69 38.37
C LEU A 12 28.63 -1.35 39.25
N ALA A 13 27.86 -2.30 38.70
CA ALA A 13 26.84 -3.04 39.44
C ALA A 13 27.42 -4.17 40.33
N GLY A 14 28.68 -4.54 40.16
CA GLY A 14 29.32 -5.64 40.90
C GLY A 14 28.74 -7.01 40.54
N VAL A 15 28.33 -7.23 39.28
CA VAL A 15 27.75 -8.49 38.82
C VAL A 15 28.42 -8.96 37.52
N SER A 16 28.12 -10.18 37.06
CA SER A 16 28.64 -10.69 35.81
C SER A 16 27.97 -10.02 34.61
N ILE A 17 28.66 -9.98 33.46
CA ILE A 17 28.08 -9.51 32.19
C ILE A 17 26.79 -10.30 31.85
N SER A 18 26.79 -11.61 32.14
CA SER A 18 25.61 -12.46 31.91
C SER A 18 24.42 -12.06 32.80
N THR A 19 24.66 -11.56 33.99
CA THR A 19 23.62 -11.05 34.90
C THR A 19 23.04 -9.73 34.36
N VAL A 20 23.90 -8.82 33.88
CA VAL A 20 23.45 -7.59 33.22
C VAL A 20 22.58 -7.92 31.99
N SER A 21 23.05 -8.82 31.13
CA SER A 21 22.28 -9.25 29.94
C SER A 21 20.93 -9.87 30.31
N ARG A 22 20.85 -10.67 31.39
CA ARG A 22 19.57 -11.25 31.87
C ARG A 22 18.60 -10.18 32.36
N VAL A 23 19.10 -9.18 33.10
CA VAL A 23 18.27 -8.07 33.57
C VAL A 23 17.74 -7.24 32.40
N MET A 24 18.58 -6.94 31.41
CA MET A 24 18.22 -6.16 30.26
C MET A 24 17.21 -6.85 29.34
N ASN A 25 17.34 -8.18 29.18
CA ASN A 25 16.51 -8.96 28.26
C ASN A 25 15.35 -9.68 28.97
N ASP A 26 15.23 -9.56 30.26
CA ASP A 26 14.24 -10.28 31.10
C ASP A 26 14.20 -11.80 30.84
N SER A 27 15.34 -12.37 30.44
CA SER A 27 15.42 -13.71 29.84
C SER A 27 15.44 -14.84 30.83
N LYS A 28 15.83 -14.58 32.12
CA LYS A 28 15.83 -15.53 33.20
C LYS A 28 15.69 -14.80 34.56
N PRO A 29 15.14 -15.45 35.58
CA PRO A 29 15.02 -14.85 36.90
C PRO A 29 16.36 -14.35 37.44
N VAL A 30 16.38 -13.13 37.94
CA VAL A 30 17.52 -12.51 38.63
C VAL A 30 17.02 -12.01 39.97
N SER A 31 17.87 -12.10 41.03
CA SER A 31 17.44 -11.62 42.33
C SER A 31 17.06 -10.14 42.30
N PRO A 32 16.06 -9.71 43.10
CA PRO A 32 15.61 -8.30 43.12
C PRO A 32 16.76 -7.34 43.43
N GLU A 33 17.70 -7.74 44.30
CA GLU A 33 18.86 -6.95 44.66
C GLU A 33 19.83 -6.75 43.48
N ALA A 34 20.14 -7.83 42.75
CA ALA A 34 21.01 -7.74 41.58
C ALA A 34 20.33 -6.94 40.42
N ARG A 35 19.01 -7.10 40.22
CA ARG A 35 18.25 -6.31 39.27
C ARG A 35 18.33 -4.82 39.58
N LYS A 36 18.14 -4.43 40.86
CA LYS A 36 18.24 -3.04 41.28
C LYS A 36 19.64 -2.47 41.02
N LYS A 37 20.72 -3.17 41.43
CA LYS A 37 22.10 -2.74 41.19
C LYS A 37 22.40 -2.52 39.70
N VAL A 38 21.91 -3.38 38.85
CA VAL A 38 22.07 -3.26 37.37
C VAL A 38 21.33 -2.04 36.81
N LEU A 39 20.07 -1.85 37.20
CA LEU A 39 19.27 -0.68 36.74
C LEU A 39 19.87 0.64 37.21
N ASP A 40 20.36 0.70 38.48
CA ASP A 40 21.02 1.89 39.00
C ASP A 40 22.34 2.18 38.25
N ALA A 41 23.11 1.15 37.90
CA ALA A 41 24.32 1.30 37.09
C ALA A 41 24.06 1.75 35.67
N ILE A 42 23.00 1.22 35.00
CA ILE A 42 22.55 1.63 33.67
C ILE A 42 22.21 3.13 33.69
N ASN A 43 21.39 3.57 34.65
CA ASN A 43 20.98 4.97 34.76
C ASN A 43 22.17 5.89 35.03
N LYS A 44 23.09 5.48 35.94
CA LYS A 44 24.26 6.29 36.31
C LYS A 44 25.26 6.48 35.17
N LEU A 45 25.35 5.50 34.28
CA LEU A 45 26.26 5.53 33.14
C LEU A 45 25.58 6.07 31.88
N ASP A 46 24.29 6.37 31.91
CA ASP A 46 23.46 6.62 30.70
C ASP A 46 23.73 5.55 29.60
N PHE A 47 23.82 4.29 30.07
CA PHE A 47 24.12 3.18 29.17
C PHE A 47 22.91 2.85 28.34
N LYS A 48 23.06 2.97 27.02
CA LYS A 48 22.06 2.52 26.03
C LYS A 48 22.54 1.21 25.42
N PRO A 49 21.70 0.14 25.46
CA PRO A 49 22.04 -1.11 24.80
C PRO A 49 22.39 -0.87 23.34
N ASN A 50 23.47 -1.46 22.87
CA ASN A 50 23.78 -1.43 21.44
C ASN A 50 22.94 -2.51 20.75
N GLU A 51 21.89 -2.08 20.04
CA GLU A 51 20.98 -2.95 19.29
C GLU A 51 21.74 -3.82 18.27
N LEU A 52 22.78 -3.29 17.63
CA LEU A 52 23.63 -4.04 16.70
C LEU A 52 24.37 -5.18 17.40
N ALA A 53 24.92 -4.94 18.60
CA ALA A 53 25.59 -5.99 19.36
C ALA A 53 24.59 -7.05 19.87
N ARG A 54 23.37 -6.63 20.19
CA ARG A 54 22.28 -7.51 20.60
C ARG A 54 21.80 -8.39 19.45
N SER A 55 21.59 -7.82 18.27
CA SER A 55 21.16 -8.54 17.08
C SER A 55 22.16 -9.60 16.64
N LEU A 56 23.46 -9.30 16.71
CA LEU A 56 24.55 -10.24 16.44
C LEU A 56 24.52 -11.46 17.37
N VAL A 57 24.27 -11.24 18.68
CA VAL A 57 24.23 -12.33 19.68
C VAL A 57 22.93 -13.14 19.55
N MET A 58 21.80 -12.48 19.31
CA MET A 58 20.48 -13.12 19.25
C MET A 58 20.14 -13.64 17.84
N LYS A 59 20.91 -13.29 16.83
CA LYS A 59 20.61 -13.54 15.41
C LYS A 59 19.20 -13.05 15.01
N LYS A 60 18.75 -11.97 15.63
CA LYS A 60 17.45 -11.32 15.39
C LYS A 60 17.65 -9.82 15.36
N SER A 61 17.28 -9.19 14.25
CA SER A 61 17.38 -7.74 14.10
C SER A 61 16.13 -7.02 14.58
N ASN A 62 14.98 -7.71 14.60
CA ASN A 62 13.64 -7.16 14.74
C ASN A 62 13.35 -6.06 13.68
N LEU A 63 13.94 -6.17 12.50
CA LEU A 63 13.76 -5.25 11.40
C LEU A 63 12.98 -5.92 10.27
N ILE A 64 12.04 -5.19 9.69
CA ILE A 64 11.36 -5.56 8.45
C ILE A 64 11.65 -4.48 7.41
N GLY A 65 12.06 -4.89 6.22
CA GLY A 65 12.18 -4.01 5.08
C GLY A 65 10.84 -3.79 4.40
N VAL A 66 10.53 -2.56 4.01
CA VAL A 66 9.37 -2.22 3.18
C VAL A 66 9.86 -1.50 1.95
N ILE A 67 9.61 -2.08 0.80
CA ILE A 67 9.95 -1.49 -0.50
C ILE A 67 8.66 -0.98 -1.13
N VAL A 68 8.66 0.28 -1.54
CA VAL A 68 7.53 0.95 -2.16
C VAL A 68 7.97 1.65 -3.44
N GLU A 69 7.03 1.91 -4.33
CA GLU A 69 7.30 2.69 -5.53
C GLU A 69 7.57 4.15 -5.15
N ASP A 70 6.59 4.84 -4.56
CA ASP A 70 6.72 6.22 -4.13
C ASP A 70 5.87 6.50 -2.88
N ILE A 71 6.49 7.00 -1.83
CA ILE A 71 5.80 7.40 -0.58
C ILE A 71 4.88 8.60 -0.76
N GLY A 72 5.03 9.37 -1.82
CA GLY A 72 4.18 10.51 -2.16
C GLY A 72 2.80 10.10 -2.67
N ILE A 73 2.60 8.84 -3.03
CA ILE A 73 1.30 8.32 -3.49
C ILE A 73 0.42 8.03 -2.27
N GLU A 74 -0.75 8.65 -2.20
CA GLU A 74 -1.61 8.64 -1.01
C GLU A 74 -1.98 7.21 -0.54
N TYR A 75 -2.32 6.30 -1.46
CA TYR A 75 -2.70 4.94 -1.06
C TYR A 75 -1.52 4.15 -0.47
N MET A 76 -0.29 4.39 -0.95
CA MET A 76 0.91 3.75 -0.38
C MET A 76 1.14 4.19 1.07
N ALA A 77 0.89 5.46 1.39
CA ALA A 77 1.00 5.94 2.75
C ALA A 77 0.03 5.22 3.71
N GLN A 78 -1.18 4.89 3.26
CA GLN A 78 -2.14 4.12 4.06
C GLN A 78 -1.72 2.66 4.23
N LEU A 79 -1.18 2.02 3.19
CA LEU A 79 -0.61 0.67 3.27
C LEU A 79 0.55 0.62 4.26
N ILE A 80 1.51 1.55 4.11
CA ILE A 80 2.68 1.67 4.99
C ILE A 80 2.25 1.86 6.44
N ARG A 81 1.25 2.69 6.70
CA ARG A 81 0.72 2.91 8.04
C ARG A 81 0.19 1.62 8.66
N GLY A 82 -0.56 0.80 7.91
CA GLY A 82 -1.01 -0.51 8.38
C GLY A 82 0.16 -1.45 8.70
N VAL A 83 1.18 -1.46 7.84
CA VAL A 83 2.40 -2.23 8.05
C VAL A 83 3.14 -1.77 9.31
N GLU A 84 3.34 -0.46 9.48
CA GLU A 84 4.11 0.12 10.59
C GLU A 84 3.42 -0.08 11.94
N GLU A 85 2.13 0.27 12.05
CA GLU A 85 1.40 0.17 13.32
C GLU A 85 1.35 -1.28 13.82
N ILE A 86 1.07 -2.24 12.94
CA ILE A 86 1.05 -3.65 13.30
C ILE A 86 2.46 -4.21 13.51
N GLY A 87 3.44 -3.84 12.68
CA GLY A 87 4.84 -4.20 12.88
C GLY A 87 5.33 -3.78 14.27
N HIS A 88 5.08 -2.54 14.65
CA HIS A 88 5.44 -2.00 15.97
C HIS A 88 4.75 -2.75 17.13
N LEU A 89 3.46 -3.11 16.98
CA LEU A 89 2.75 -3.94 17.96
C LEU A 89 3.45 -5.28 18.22
N TYR A 90 4.03 -5.87 17.16
CA TYR A 90 4.81 -7.11 17.23
C TYR A 90 6.29 -6.89 17.55
N LYS A 91 6.71 -5.64 17.83
CA LYS A 91 8.07 -5.19 18.17
C LYS A 91 9.07 -5.34 17.02
N TYR A 92 8.61 -5.08 15.81
CA TYR A 92 9.45 -4.89 14.63
C TYR A 92 9.52 -3.42 14.27
N ASP A 93 10.73 -2.96 13.95
CA ASP A 93 10.97 -1.65 13.37
C ASP A 93 10.99 -1.78 11.83
N ILE A 94 10.59 -0.72 11.13
CA ILE A 94 10.47 -0.71 9.67
C ILE A 94 11.61 0.09 9.04
N ILE A 95 12.25 -0.49 8.01
CA ILE A 95 13.17 0.22 7.12
C ILE A 95 12.46 0.41 5.78
N LEU A 96 12.19 1.65 5.40
CA LEU A 96 11.53 2.00 4.16
C LEU A 96 12.55 2.31 3.05
N SER A 97 12.28 1.83 1.84
CA SER A 97 13.04 2.13 0.62
C SER A 97 12.08 2.44 -0.52
N SER A 98 12.28 3.56 -1.22
CA SER A 98 11.50 3.94 -2.41
C SER A 98 12.28 3.65 -3.68
N THR A 99 11.60 3.18 -4.72
CA THR A 99 12.21 2.77 -6.00
C THR A 99 11.88 3.72 -7.15
N TYR A 100 10.84 4.53 -7.00
CA TYR A 100 10.34 5.43 -8.05
C TYR A 100 10.05 4.73 -9.38
N GLY A 101 9.61 3.45 -9.32
CA GLY A 101 9.29 2.66 -10.50
C GLY A 101 10.51 2.13 -11.28
N ASP A 102 11.72 2.20 -10.71
CA ASP A 102 12.95 1.68 -11.35
C ASP A 102 13.29 0.27 -10.82
N ASP A 103 13.31 -0.72 -11.70
CA ASP A 103 13.65 -2.10 -11.38
C ASP A 103 15.07 -2.24 -10.82
N ASN A 104 16.04 -1.45 -11.29
CA ASN A 104 17.40 -1.46 -10.73
C ASN A 104 17.40 -0.92 -9.30
N ALA A 105 16.58 0.10 -9.01
CA ALA A 105 16.41 0.61 -7.65
C ALA A 105 15.74 -0.44 -6.75
N LEU A 106 14.79 -1.23 -7.28
CA LEU A 106 14.16 -2.33 -6.56
C LEU A 106 15.17 -3.43 -6.21
N GLU A 107 16.02 -3.83 -7.16
CA GLU A 107 17.12 -4.77 -6.90
C GLU A 107 18.08 -4.27 -5.83
N ASN A 108 18.52 -3.01 -5.94
CA ASN A 108 19.41 -2.38 -4.97
C ASN A 108 18.77 -2.29 -3.57
N ALA A 109 17.47 -2.03 -3.49
CA ALA A 109 16.74 -2.01 -2.23
C ALA A 109 16.72 -3.39 -1.55
N ILE A 110 16.52 -4.48 -2.32
CA ILE A 110 16.59 -5.85 -1.81
C ILE A 110 17.98 -6.14 -1.23
N ASP A 111 19.04 -5.81 -1.95
CA ASP A 111 20.43 -6.02 -1.52
C ASP A 111 20.75 -5.17 -0.27
N PHE A 112 20.34 -3.92 -0.26
CA PHE A 112 20.49 -3.02 0.89
C PHE A 112 19.81 -3.61 2.13
N LEU A 113 18.56 -4.04 2.03
CA LEU A 113 17.81 -4.62 3.15
C LEU A 113 18.45 -5.93 3.64
N SER A 114 18.97 -6.76 2.73
CA SER A 114 19.75 -7.94 3.09
C SER A 114 20.98 -7.59 3.93
N THR A 115 21.73 -6.53 3.56
CA THR A 115 22.89 -6.08 4.35
C THR A 115 22.50 -5.55 5.73
N LYS A 116 21.27 -5.05 5.89
CA LYS A 116 20.70 -4.63 7.19
C LYS A 116 20.20 -5.81 8.02
N GLN A 117 20.26 -7.04 7.49
CA GLN A 117 19.81 -8.26 8.15
C GLN A 117 18.32 -8.19 8.55
N VAL A 118 17.47 -7.62 7.69
CA VAL A 118 16.03 -7.64 7.94
C VAL A 118 15.52 -9.08 8.01
N GLU A 119 14.53 -9.33 8.87
CA GLU A 119 13.94 -10.67 9.07
C GLU A 119 12.86 -10.99 8.04
N GLY A 120 12.34 -9.95 7.34
CA GLY A 120 11.35 -10.08 6.30
C GLY A 120 11.31 -8.84 5.40
N ILE A 121 10.75 -8.99 4.21
CA ILE A 121 10.58 -7.91 3.23
C ILE A 121 9.11 -7.85 2.79
N VAL A 122 8.52 -6.67 2.86
CA VAL A 122 7.24 -6.34 2.23
C VAL A 122 7.54 -5.54 0.97
N VAL A 123 6.96 -5.93 -0.16
CA VAL A 123 7.05 -5.18 -1.41
C VAL A 123 5.65 -4.70 -1.80
N ILE A 124 5.51 -3.40 -2.01
CA ILE A 124 4.29 -2.73 -2.44
C ILE A 124 4.61 -2.10 -3.80
N SER A 125 4.18 -2.73 -4.88
CA SER A 125 4.44 -2.28 -6.24
C SER A 125 3.30 -2.73 -7.15
N GLU A 126 2.91 -1.85 -8.08
CA GLU A 126 1.88 -2.15 -9.09
C GLU A 126 2.40 -3.16 -10.12
N ASP A 127 3.70 -3.20 -10.35
CA ASP A 127 4.33 -4.15 -11.27
C ASP A 127 5.63 -4.71 -10.68
N ILE A 128 5.87 -6.00 -10.86
CA ILE A 128 7.08 -6.70 -10.41
C ILE A 128 7.51 -7.68 -11.47
N SER A 129 8.75 -7.54 -11.97
CA SER A 129 9.29 -8.46 -12.95
C SER A 129 9.58 -9.86 -12.39
N ALA A 130 9.65 -10.86 -13.27
CA ALA A 130 9.96 -12.22 -12.87
C ALA A 130 11.38 -12.33 -12.28
N GLU A 131 12.32 -11.51 -12.76
CA GLU A 131 13.69 -11.42 -12.29
C GLU A 131 13.76 -10.97 -10.82
N ILE A 132 12.99 -9.97 -10.45
CA ILE A 132 12.87 -9.49 -9.06
C ILE A 132 12.34 -10.58 -8.14
N LEU A 133 11.36 -11.37 -8.59
CA LEU A 133 10.86 -12.50 -7.80
C LEU A 133 11.91 -13.58 -7.59
N VAL A 134 12.72 -13.88 -8.60
CA VAL A 134 13.85 -14.81 -8.46
C VAL A 134 14.82 -14.27 -7.41
N LYS A 135 15.19 -13.00 -7.50
CA LYS A 135 16.10 -12.34 -6.54
C LYS A 135 15.56 -12.37 -5.10
N LEU A 136 14.26 -12.09 -4.90
CA LEU A 136 13.62 -12.18 -3.58
C LEU A 136 13.70 -13.61 -3.01
N ARG A 137 13.48 -14.63 -3.83
CA ARG A 137 13.58 -16.04 -3.42
C ARG A 137 15.02 -16.45 -3.09
N ASP A 138 15.98 -16.03 -3.90
CA ASP A 138 17.39 -16.40 -3.73
C ASP A 138 18.01 -15.81 -2.47
N ASN A 139 17.54 -14.66 -2.01
CA ASN A 139 17.93 -14.03 -0.73
C ASN A 139 17.50 -14.83 0.50
N LYS A 140 16.60 -15.80 0.39
CA LYS A 140 16.09 -16.64 1.48
C LYS A 140 15.50 -15.87 2.66
N ILE A 141 15.18 -14.59 2.48
CA ILE A 141 14.47 -13.76 3.45
C ILE A 141 12.97 -13.95 3.18
N PRO A 142 12.13 -14.25 4.19
CA PRO A 142 10.69 -14.29 4.02
C PRO A 142 10.20 -12.97 3.42
N PHE A 143 9.38 -13.03 2.38
CA PHE A 143 8.82 -11.83 1.77
C PHE A 143 7.33 -11.97 1.52
N LEU A 144 6.68 -10.83 1.34
CA LEU A 144 5.27 -10.68 0.99
C LEU A 144 5.12 -9.59 -0.05
N LEU A 145 4.30 -9.84 -1.06
CA LEU A 145 3.83 -8.83 -2.00
C LEU A 145 2.47 -8.33 -1.53
N LEU A 146 2.29 -7.02 -1.36
CA LEU A 146 1.00 -6.42 -1.07
C LEU A 146 0.40 -5.84 -2.33
N ASP A 147 -0.93 -5.94 -2.44
CA ASP A 147 -1.72 -5.48 -3.58
C ASP A 147 -1.17 -5.97 -4.92
N LYS A 148 -0.63 -7.20 -4.90
CA LYS A 148 -0.04 -7.85 -6.05
C LYS A 148 -1.09 -8.03 -7.14
N LEU A 149 -0.76 -7.56 -8.31
CA LEU A 149 -1.66 -7.53 -9.45
C LEU A 149 -1.37 -8.62 -10.51
N HIS A 150 -0.20 -9.28 -10.44
CA HIS A 150 0.13 -10.42 -11.31
C HIS A 150 -0.20 -11.76 -10.68
N ASP A 151 -0.67 -12.71 -11.49
CA ASP A 151 -0.93 -14.08 -11.06
C ASP A 151 0.36 -14.92 -11.06
N PHE A 152 1.25 -14.64 -10.11
CA PHE A 152 2.42 -15.49 -9.87
C PHE A 152 2.00 -16.70 -9.03
N LYS A 153 1.91 -17.86 -9.63
CA LYS A 153 1.60 -19.11 -8.92
C LYS A 153 2.48 -19.28 -7.66
N LYS A 154 1.86 -19.56 -6.53
CA LYS A 154 2.49 -19.79 -5.22
C LYS A 154 3.03 -18.56 -4.50
N ILE A 155 2.62 -17.36 -4.86
CA ILE A 155 2.88 -16.17 -4.07
C ILE A 155 1.53 -15.56 -3.68
N ASN A 156 1.12 -15.79 -2.46
CA ASN A 156 -0.13 -15.27 -1.94
C ASN A 156 0.04 -13.81 -1.52
N THR A 157 -1.03 -13.05 -1.69
CA THR A 157 -1.06 -11.60 -1.39
C THR A 157 -2.33 -11.24 -0.64
N VAL A 158 -2.37 -10.02 -0.09
CA VAL A 158 -3.58 -9.36 0.38
C VAL A 158 -3.90 -8.26 -0.63
N LYS A 159 -5.10 -8.28 -1.20
CA LYS A 159 -5.53 -7.37 -2.29
C LYS A 159 -7.02 -7.15 -2.28
N ILE A 160 -7.53 -6.31 -3.19
CA ILE A 160 -8.94 -6.29 -3.60
C ILE A 160 -9.11 -6.94 -4.98
N ASP A 161 -10.35 -7.19 -5.38
CA ASP A 161 -10.70 -7.62 -6.74
C ASP A 161 -11.03 -6.39 -7.59
N TYR A 162 -10.02 -5.82 -8.25
CA TYR A 162 -10.16 -4.61 -9.07
C TYR A 162 -11.11 -4.78 -10.26
N GLU A 163 -11.19 -5.98 -10.87
CA GLU A 163 -12.15 -6.25 -11.95
C GLU A 163 -13.58 -6.17 -11.44
N LYS A 164 -13.84 -6.83 -10.30
CA LYS A 164 -15.16 -6.81 -9.65
C LYS A 164 -15.55 -5.39 -9.23
N GLU A 165 -14.64 -4.66 -8.61
CA GLU A 165 -14.95 -3.33 -8.08
C GLU A 165 -15.20 -2.29 -9.20
N GLU A 166 -14.49 -2.37 -10.32
CA GLU A 166 -14.80 -1.52 -11.48
C GLU A 166 -16.12 -1.93 -12.14
N TYR A 167 -16.41 -3.23 -12.23
CA TYR A 167 -17.70 -3.75 -12.68
C TYR A 167 -18.86 -3.20 -11.82
N GLU A 168 -18.76 -3.28 -10.50
CA GLU A 168 -19.80 -2.78 -9.57
C GLU A 168 -19.93 -1.25 -9.63
N LEU A 169 -18.85 -0.51 -9.88
CA LEU A 169 -18.90 0.94 -10.05
C LEU A 169 -19.66 1.33 -11.31
N VAL A 170 -19.43 0.68 -12.44
CA VAL A 170 -20.15 0.92 -13.70
C VAL A 170 -21.61 0.49 -13.57
N LYS A 171 -21.87 -0.64 -12.91
CA LYS A 171 -23.22 -1.10 -12.60
C LYS A 171 -24.02 -0.08 -11.78
N HIS A 172 -23.39 0.55 -10.77
CA HIS A 172 -24.01 1.61 -9.99
C HIS A 172 -24.47 2.78 -10.88
N LEU A 173 -23.67 3.23 -11.84
CA LEU A 173 -24.08 4.27 -12.79
C LEU A 173 -25.27 3.81 -13.67
N PHE A 174 -25.24 2.58 -14.14
CA PHE A 174 -26.33 2.01 -14.91
C PHE A 174 -27.64 1.92 -14.11
N GLU A 175 -27.58 1.50 -12.85
CA GLU A 175 -28.75 1.44 -11.95
C GLU A 175 -29.30 2.83 -11.63
N GLN A 176 -28.50 3.89 -11.79
CA GLN A 176 -28.96 5.28 -11.75
C GLN A 176 -29.61 5.78 -13.05
N GLY A 177 -29.68 4.93 -14.08
CA GLY A 177 -30.34 5.22 -15.36
C GLY A 177 -29.38 5.63 -16.49
N HIS A 178 -28.06 5.59 -16.27
CA HIS A 178 -27.07 5.90 -17.30
C HIS A 178 -26.82 4.71 -18.23
N GLU A 179 -27.25 4.78 -19.49
CA GLU A 179 -27.04 3.72 -20.48
C GLU A 179 -25.77 3.92 -21.32
N ASN A 180 -25.34 5.18 -21.51
CA ASN A 180 -24.12 5.53 -22.23
C ASN A 180 -23.07 5.99 -21.22
N ILE A 181 -22.16 5.09 -20.88
CA ILE A 181 -21.13 5.28 -19.86
C ILE A 181 -19.76 5.21 -20.51
N ALA A 182 -18.93 6.24 -20.34
CA ALA A 182 -17.55 6.24 -20.77
C ALA A 182 -16.61 5.83 -19.63
N TYR A 183 -15.48 5.24 -19.99
CA TYR A 183 -14.38 4.95 -19.06
C TYR A 183 -13.11 5.68 -19.50
N VAL A 184 -12.59 6.54 -18.64
CA VAL A 184 -11.30 7.21 -18.83
C VAL A 184 -10.23 6.42 -18.07
N THR A 185 -9.34 5.80 -18.84
CA THR A 185 -8.25 4.95 -18.36
C THR A 185 -6.90 5.57 -18.67
N LEU A 186 -5.82 4.83 -18.45
CA LEU A 186 -4.45 5.25 -18.75
C LEU A 186 -4.01 4.70 -20.11
N LYS A 187 -3.25 5.50 -20.85
CA LYS A 187 -2.59 5.10 -22.09
C LYS A 187 -1.49 4.08 -21.85
N GLU A 188 -0.84 4.17 -20.70
CA GLU A 188 0.13 3.18 -20.25
C GLU A 188 -0.62 1.94 -19.73
N HIS A 189 -0.54 0.85 -20.49
CA HIS A 189 -1.10 -0.43 -20.11
C HIS A 189 -0.17 -1.17 -19.17
N ASN A 190 -0.63 -1.37 -17.96
CA ASN A 190 -0.08 -2.30 -16.98
C ASN A 190 -1.17 -3.27 -16.54
N TYR A 191 -0.84 -4.25 -15.71
CA TYR A 191 -1.81 -5.25 -15.26
C TYR A 191 -3.03 -4.63 -14.55
N LEU A 192 -2.85 -3.59 -13.72
CA LEU A 192 -3.96 -2.92 -13.03
C LEU A 192 -4.89 -2.23 -14.01
N THR A 193 -4.31 -1.52 -14.99
CA THR A 193 -5.07 -0.84 -16.05
C THR A 193 -5.92 -1.86 -16.82
N ASP A 194 -5.32 -2.99 -17.23
CA ASP A 194 -6.01 -4.03 -18.00
C ASP A 194 -7.12 -4.71 -17.20
N VAL A 195 -6.92 -4.98 -15.91
CA VAL A 195 -7.93 -5.60 -15.04
C VAL A 195 -9.13 -4.66 -14.83
N LYS A 196 -8.90 -3.37 -14.65
CA LYS A 196 -9.98 -2.38 -14.53
C LYS A 196 -10.75 -2.21 -15.85
N ILE A 197 -10.04 -2.14 -16.99
CA ILE A 197 -10.66 -2.16 -18.31
C ILE A 197 -11.53 -3.41 -18.46
N ALA A 198 -11.05 -4.58 -18.05
CA ALA A 198 -11.81 -5.83 -18.12
C ALA A 198 -13.12 -5.76 -17.30
N GLY A 199 -13.08 -5.17 -16.09
CA GLY A 199 -14.27 -4.95 -15.26
C GLY A 199 -15.32 -4.08 -15.95
N TYR A 200 -14.89 -2.93 -16.49
CA TYR A 200 -15.75 -2.06 -17.28
C TYR A 200 -16.32 -2.81 -18.50
N GLN A 201 -15.49 -3.43 -19.33
CA GLN A 201 -15.91 -4.11 -20.55
C GLN A 201 -16.86 -5.29 -20.27
N LYS A 202 -16.63 -6.01 -19.20
CA LYS A 202 -17.50 -7.12 -18.78
C LYS A 202 -18.92 -6.64 -18.53
N PHE A 203 -19.10 -5.55 -17.75
CA PHE A 203 -20.41 -4.98 -17.51
C PHE A 203 -21.07 -4.49 -18.80
N ILE A 204 -20.34 -3.75 -19.63
CA ILE A 204 -20.82 -3.20 -20.92
C ILE A 204 -21.31 -4.33 -21.85
N ASN A 205 -20.53 -5.41 -21.98
CA ASN A 205 -20.86 -6.54 -22.83
C ASN A 205 -22.06 -7.34 -22.33
N GLU A 206 -22.14 -7.61 -21.03
CA GLU A 206 -23.25 -8.34 -20.41
C GLU A 206 -24.59 -7.61 -20.57
N ASN A 207 -24.58 -6.28 -20.63
CA ASN A 207 -25.77 -5.45 -20.78
C ASN A 207 -26.00 -4.96 -22.21
N ASN A 208 -25.21 -5.43 -23.20
CA ASN A 208 -25.28 -5.02 -24.61
C ASN A 208 -25.17 -3.49 -24.81
N LEU A 209 -24.38 -2.82 -23.98
CA LEU A 209 -24.12 -1.39 -24.10
C LEU A 209 -22.95 -1.12 -25.07
N LYS A 210 -22.81 0.15 -25.48
CA LYS A 210 -21.69 0.57 -26.34
C LYS A 210 -20.46 0.84 -25.46
N SER A 211 -19.35 0.18 -25.75
CA SER A 211 -18.07 0.45 -25.10
C SER A 211 -17.50 1.79 -25.58
N MET A 212 -17.03 2.59 -24.63
CA MET A 212 -16.36 3.85 -24.87
C MET A 212 -15.20 4.02 -23.88
N ILE A 213 -13.99 3.84 -24.36
CA ILE A 213 -12.75 3.95 -23.57
C ILE A 213 -11.95 5.12 -24.14
N ILE A 214 -11.48 6.00 -23.24
CA ILE A 214 -10.66 7.17 -23.55
C ILE A 214 -9.38 7.05 -22.74
N GLU A 215 -8.24 7.32 -23.34
CA GLU A 215 -6.92 7.09 -22.71
C GLU A 215 -6.26 8.42 -22.34
N ALA A 216 -6.06 8.64 -21.02
CA ALA A 216 -5.29 9.77 -20.50
C ALA A 216 -3.79 9.45 -20.49
N ASP A 217 -2.95 10.48 -20.65
CA ASP A 217 -1.48 10.32 -20.68
C ASP A 217 -0.89 9.92 -19.32
N GLY A 218 -1.60 10.17 -18.22
CA GLY A 218 -1.15 9.85 -16.86
C GLY A 218 -2.28 9.83 -15.83
N LYS A 219 -1.91 9.65 -14.56
CA LYS A 219 -2.83 9.41 -13.44
C LYS A 219 -3.02 10.59 -12.48
N THR A 220 -2.51 11.78 -12.85
CA THR A 220 -2.58 12.99 -12.03
C THR A 220 -3.82 13.84 -12.31
N SER A 221 -4.08 14.84 -11.46
CA SER A 221 -5.16 15.81 -11.71
C SER A 221 -4.91 16.65 -12.97
N ASP A 222 -3.64 16.96 -13.29
CA ASP A 222 -3.29 17.68 -14.51
C ASP A 222 -3.62 16.85 -15.75
N ASP A 223 -3.36 15.54 -15.73
CA ASP A 223 -3.72 14.64 -16.82
C ASP A 223 -5.23 14.57 -17.03
N GLY A 224 -5.99 14.51 -15.91
CA GLY A 224 -7.44 14.54 -15.94
C GLY A 224 -8.01 15.87 -16.47
N TYR A 225 -7.37 17.00 -16.18
CA TYR A 225 -7.72 18.29 -16.75
C TYR A 225 -7.43 18.36 -18.25
N ASN A 226 -6.23 17.93 -18.65
CA ASN A 226 -5.76 18.01 -20.03
C ASN A 226 -6.58 17.17 -21.00
N ILE A 227 -7.09 16.01 -20.58
CA ILE A 227 -7.93 15.14 -21.40
C ILE A 227 -9.39 15.67 -21.51
N GLY A 228 -9.75 16.71 -20.75
CA GLY A 228 -11.13 17.18 -20.62
C GLY A 228 -11.83 17.54 -21.93
N GLU A 229 -11.14 18.22 -22.86
CA GLU A 229 -11.70 18.58 -24.18
C GLU A 229 -12.05 17.34 -24.98
N GLU A 230 -11.18 16.36 -25.02
CA GLU A 230 -11.39 15.11 -25.74
C GLU A 230 -12.56 14.33 -25.16
N VAL A 231 -12.61 14.17 -23.82
CA VAL A 231 -13.69 13.50 -23.12
C VAL A 231 -15.03 14.14 -23.42
N ILE A 232 -15.15 15.47 -23.36
CA ILE A 232 -16.40 16.18 -23.66
C ILE A 232 -16.78 16.07 -25.13
N SER A 233 -15.82 16.16 -26.05
CA SER A 233 -16.08 16.00 -27.49
C SER A 233 -16.65 14.62 -27.81
N GLN A 234 -16.01 13.57 -27.27
CA GLN A 234 -16.47 12.19 -27.47
C GLN A 234 -17.80 11.94 -26.76
N ALA A 235 -17.96 12.41 -25.51
CA ALA A 235 -19.19 12.26 -24.73
C ALA A 235 -20.40 12.85 -25.45
N LYS A 236 -20.28 14.04 -26.09
CA LYS A 236 -21.33 14.66 -26.85
C LYS A 236 -21.70 13.85 -28.11
N SER A 237 -20.70 13.32 -28.83
CA SER A 237 -20.96 12.56 -30.07
C SER A 237 -21.68 11.24 -29.80
N GLU A 238 -21.51 10.66 -28.62
CA GLU A 238 -22.04 9.35 -28.24
C GLU A 238 -23.18 9.42 -27.22
N ASN A 239 -23.67 10.63 -26.88
CA ASN A 239 -24.70 10.87 -25.88
C ASN A 239 -24.36 10.25 -24.51
N VAL A 240 -23.10 10.31 -24.10
CA VAL A 240 -22.67 9.85 -22.80
C VAL A 240 -23.28 10.73 -21.71
N SER A 241 -23.74 10.11 -20.63
CA SER A 241 -24.32 10.81 -19.47
C SER A 241 -23.56 10.56 -18.17
N ALA A 242 -22.68 9.56 -18.15
CA ALA A 242 -21.83 9.25 -17.00
C ALA A 242 -20.42 8.82 -17.44
N ILE A 243 -19.43 9.16 -16.60
CA ILE A 243 -18.00 8.92 -16.90
C ILE A 243 -17.35 8.32 -15.64
N SER A 244 -16.79 7.11 -15.80
CA SER A 244 -15.92 6.50 -14.80
C SER A 244 -14.47 6.83 -15.10
N PHE A 245 -13.70 7.18 -14.07
CA PHE A 245 -12.29 7.51 -14.17
C PHE A 245 -11.42 6.47 -13.48
N TYR A 246 -10.24 6.24 -14.03
CA TYR A 246 -9.24 5.33 -13.49
C TYR A 246 -8.95 5.57 -11.99
N ASN A 247 -8.89 6.83 -11.57
CA ASN A 247 -8.72 7.22 -10.16
C ASN A 247 -9.38 8.56 -9.84
N ASP A 248 -9.41 8.92 -8.55
CA ASP A 248 -10.01 10.16 -8.06
C ASP A 248 -9.27 11.41 -8.56
N GLN A 249 -7.96 11.35 -8.75
CA GLN A 249 -7.17 12.51 -9.16
C GLN A 249 -7.52 12.91 -10.59
N THR A 250 -7.56 11.96 -11.52
CA THR A 250 -7.98 12.24 -12.91
C THR A 250 -9.44 12.68 -12.98
N ALA A 251 -10.33 12.09 -12.16
CA ALA A 251 -11.72 12.51 -12.08
C ALA A 251 -11.85 13.98 -11.62
N VAL A 252 -11.14 14.37 -10.57
CA VAL A 252 -11.17 15.75 -10.07
C VAL A 252 -10.54 16.72 -11.06
N GLY A 253 -9.46 16.32 -11.73
CA GLY A 253 -8.88 17.12 -12.81
C GLY A 253 -9.89 17.40 -13.93
N PHE A 254 -10.63 16.38 -14.37
CA PHE A 254 -11.72 16.54 -15.32
C PHE A 254 -12.85 17.44 -14.79
N ILE A 255 -13.23 17.31 -13.52
CA ILE A 255 -14.24 18.19 -12.90
C ILE A 255 -13.75 19.64 -12.90
N SER A 256 -12.46 19.90 -12.65
CA SER A 256 -11.86 21.24 -12.79
C SER A 256 -11.98 21.78 -14.20
N TYR A 257 -11.66 20.96 -15.22
CA TYR A 257 -11.86 21.34 -16.62
C TYR A 257 -13.32 21.70 -16.92
N CYS A 258 -14.26 20.90 -16.43
CA CYS A 258 -15.70 21.15 -16.60
C CYS A 258 -16.10 22.49 -15.96
N LEU A 259 -15.64 22.78 -14.77
CA LEU A 259 -15.89 24.04 -14.05
C LEU A 259 -15.43 25.25 -14.85
N ASP A 260 -14.21 25.22 -15.39
CA ASP A 260 -13.64 26.30 -16.18
C ASP A 260 -14.38 26.52 -17.52
N ASN A 261 -15.02 25.46 -18.04
CA ASN A 261 -15.78 25.48 -19.29
C ASN A 261 -17.30 25.59 -19.11
N ASN A 262 -17.78 25.92 -17.89
CA ASN A 262 -19.19 26.07 -17.53
C ASN A 262 -20.03 24.79 -17.77
N ILE A 263 -19.43 23.63 -17.66
CA ILE A 263 -20.07 22.32 -17.68
C ILE A 263 -20.35 21.91 -16.22
N LYS A 264 -21.56 21.50 -15.94
CA LYS A 264 -21.99 21.23 -14.56
C LYS A 264 -21.93 19.75 -14.23
N ILE A 265 -21.32 19.43 -13.11
CA ILE A 265 -21.28 18.09 -12.52
C ILE A 265 -22.08 18.16 -11.22
N PRO A 266 -23.12 17.31 -11.02
CA PRO A 266 -23.52 16.19 -11.87
C PRO A 266 -24.59 16.51 -12.94
N GLU A 267 -24.99 17.78 -13.14
CA GLU A 267 -26.17 18.13 -13.97
C GLU A 267 -26.01 17.73 -15.42
N ASP A 268 -24.84 17.96 -16.03
CA ASP A 268 -24.55 17.59 -17.42
C ASP A 268 -23.97 16.19 -17.54
N TYR A 269 -23.10 15.82 -16.61
CA TYR A 269 -22.46 14.49 -16.55
C TYR A 269 -22.33 14.01 -15.13
N SER A 270 -22.70 12.74 -14.84
CA SER A 270 -22.29 12.05 -13.63
C SER A 270 -20.82 11.60 -13.74
N VAL A 271 -20.04 11.80 -12.67
CA VAL A 271 -18.61 11.47 -12.65
C VAL A 271 -18.31 10.60 -11.43
N VAL A 272 -17.58 9.51 -11.64
CA VAL A 272 -17.09 8.65 -10.55
C VAL A 272 -15.59 8.46 -10.67
N GLY A 273 -14.95 8.26 -9.52
CA GLY A 273 -13.52 7.96 -9.40
C GLY A 273 -13.27 6.63 -8.71
N PHE A 274 -12.01 6.39 -8.34
CA PHE A 274 -11.56 5.16 -7.69
C PHE A 274 -10.39 5.46 -6.75
N GLY A 275 -10.48 5.02 -5.49
CA GLY A 275 -9.42 5.16 -4.49
C GLY A 275 -9.86 5.80 -3.18
N ASN A 276 -10.88 6.65 -3.20
CA ASN A 276 -11.37 7.45 -2.06
C ASN A 276 -10.27 8.31 -1.43
N PHE A 277 -9.44 8.95 -2.28
CA PHE A 277 -8.39 9.87 -1.86
C PHE A 277 -8.96 11.11 -1.19
N GLU A 278 -8.15 11.83 -0.41
CA GLU A 278 -8.59 13.02 0.32
C GLU A 278 -9.27 14.04 -0.60
N ILE A 279 -8.74 14.22 -1.80
CA ILE A 279 -9.28 15.15 -2.80
C ILE A 279 -10.75 14.84 -3.15
N SER A 280 -11.18 13.57 -3.16
CA SER A 280 -12.55 13.14 -3.50
C SER A 280 -13.59 13.67 -2.51
N ARG A 281 -13.22 13.92 -1.27
CA ARG A 281 -14.13 14.42 -0.21
C ARG A 281 -14.05 15.93 0.02
N VAL A 282 -12.94 16.57 -0.37
CA VAL A 282 -12.73 18.01 -0.14
C VAL A 282 -13.07 18.85 -1.35
N TYR A 283 -12.96 18.33 -2.57
CA TYR A 283 -13.35 19.02 -3.81
C TYR A 283 -14.87 19.18 -3.93
N ARG A 284 -15.34 20.02 -4.87
CA ARG A 284 -16.76 20.24 -5.16
C ARG A 284 -17.05 20.12 -6.64
N PRO A 285 -18.10 19.31 -6.99
CA PRO A 285 -18.86 18.41 -6.11
C PRO A 285 -17.98 17.35 -5.45
N LYS A 286 -18.38 16.81 -4.29
CA LYS A 286 -17.69 15.67 -3.68
C LYS A 286 -17.83 14.46 -4.59
N LEU A 287 -16.74 13.74 -4.80
CA LEU A 287 -16.67 12.67 -5.79
C LEU A 287 -17.20 11.34 -5.22
N THR A 288 -18.16 10.73 -5.93
CA THR A 288 -18.54 9.33 -5.77
C THR A 288 -17.37 8.44 -6.21
N THR A 289 -16.98 7.47 -5.39
CA THR A 289 -15.75 6.70 -5.60
C THR A 289 -15.76 5.35 -4.91
N VAL A 290 -14.86 4.45 -5.29
CA VAL A 290 -14.59 3.19 -4.60
C VAL A 290 -13.52 3.40 -3.54
N SER A 291 -13.80 3.00 -2.30
CA SER A 291 -12.87 3.06 -1.17
C SER A 291 -12.15 1.74 -0.99
N ILE A 292 -10.83 1.75 -1.18
CA ILE A 292 -9.96 0.58 -0.97
C ILE A 292 -9.54 0.54 0.51
N PRO A 293 -9.60 -0.62 1.19
CA PRO A 293 -9.16 -0.75 2.58
C PRO A 293 -7.63 -0.86 2.69
N ASN A 294 -6.89 0.15 2.20
CA ASN A 294 -5.43 0.13 2.10
C ASN A 294 -4.74 -0.13 3.44
N TYR A 295 -5.23 0.47 4.53
CA TYR A 295 -4.71 0.22 5.87
C TYR A 295 -4.82 -1.27 6.26
N ASP A 296 -5.98 -1.89 6.01
CA ASP A 296 -6.22 -3.29 6.37
C ASP A 296 -5.38 -4.23 5.51
N ILE A 297 -5.17 -3.92 4.22
CA ILE A 297 -4.26 -4.66 3.34
C ILE A 297 -2.86 -4.69 3.96
N GLY A 298 -2.33 -3.54 4.38
CA GLY A 298 -1.03 -3.43 5.04
C GLY A 298 -0.98 -4.18 6.37
N ALA A 299 -2.00 -4.00 7.22
CA ALA A 299 -2.07 -4.58 8.56
C ALA A 299 -2.17 -6.12 8.55
N ILE A 300 -2.98 -6.67 7.65
CA ILE A 300 -3.14 -8.13 7.48
C ILE A 300 -1.86 -8.71 6.90
N GLY A 301 -1.31 -8.05 5.87
CA GLY A 301 -0.10 -8.52 5.20
C GLY A 301 1.10 -8.62 6.14
N ILE A 302 1.41 -7.57 6.90
CA ILE A 302 2.54 -7.61 7.83
C ILE A 302 2.36 -8.66 8.93
N ARG A 303 1.13 -8.86 9.41
CA ARG A 303 0.81 -9.93 10.36
C ARG A 303 1.12 -11.29 9.80
N ALA A 304 0.77 -11.54 8.53
CA ALA A 304 1.06 -12.78 7.83
C ALA A 304 2.58 -13.01 7.71
N LEU A 305 3.32 -11.98 7.28
CA LEU A 305 4.78 -12.05 7.17
C LEU A 305 5.44 -12.35 8.53
N ILE A 306 5.02 -11.68 9.61
CA ILE A 306 5.57 -11.91 10.96
C ILE A 306 5.32 -13.35 11.43
N LYS A 307 4.14 -13.90 11.19
CA LYS A 307 3.84 -15.30 11.51
C LYS A 307 4.76 -16.26 10.76
N ARG A 308 4.98 -16.02 9.46
CA ARG A 308 5.93 -16.79 8.64
C ARG A 308 7.37 -16.70 9.16
N ILE A 309 7.84 -15.50 9.57
CA ILE A 309 9.15 -15.30 10.18
C ILE A 309 9.31 -16.10 11.48
N ARG A 310 8.24 -16.20 12.27
CA ARG A 310 8.22 -16.94 13.53
C ARG A 310 8.04 -18.45 13.39
N GLY A 311 7.82 -18.94 12.17
CA GLY A 311 7.50 -20.33 11.91
C GLY A 311 6.14 -20.78 12.47
N GLU A 312 5.23 -19.81 12.67
CA GLU A 312 3.84 -20.07 13.00
C GLU A 312 3.07 -20.46 11.72
N GLU A 313 1.83 -20.95 11.88
CA GLU A 313 0.97 -21.33 10.75
C GLU A 313 0.81 -20.15 9.78
N ASP A 314 1.04 -20.41 8.48
CA ASP A 314 0.87 -19.38 7.45
C ASP A 314 -0.63 -19.08 7.29
N ILE A 315 -1.03 -17.85 7.56
CA ILE A 315 -2.41 -17.42 7.46
C ILE A 315 -2.81 -17.11 6.00
N LEU A 316 -1.84 -17.09 5.08
CA LEU A 316 -2.07 -16.88 3.66
C LEU A 316 -1.88 -18.20 2.89
N GLU A 317 -2.79 -19.16 3.10
CA GLU A 317 -2.85 -20.37 2.27
C GLU A 317 -3.23 -20.05 0.82
N ASN A 318 -4.04 -18.98 0.62
CA ASN A 318 -4.47 -18.44 -0.66
C ASN A 318 -4.34 -16.91 -0.65
N ASP A 319 -4.62 -16.25 -1.77
CA ASP A 319 -4.79 -14.80 -1.81
C ASP A 319 -5.93 -14.39 -0.86
N TRP A 320 -5.68 -13.34 -0.08
CA TRP A 320 -6.69 -12.76 0.79
C TRP A 320 -7.31 -11.55 0.11
N VAL A 321 -8.50 -11.73 -0.43
CA VAL A 321 -9.24 -10.68 -1.14
C VAL A 321 -10.14 -9.96 -0.14
N LEU A 322 -9.94 -8.66 0.02
CA LEU A 322 -10.77 -7.79 0.84
C LEU A 322 -11.86 -7.13 -0.01
N ASP A 323 -12.99 -6.81 0.59
CA ASP A 323 -14.04 -6.05 -0.07
C ASP A 323 -13.71 -4.55 -0.03
N ALA A 324 -13.86 -3.88 -1.18
CA ALA A 324 -13.90 -2.42 -1.26
C ALA A 324 -15.34 -1.91 -1.05
N GLN A 325 -15.50 -0.61 -0.93
CA GLN A 325 -16.80 0.01 -0.66
C GLN A 325 -17.07 1.15 -1.62
N LEU A 326 -18.22 1.15 -2.28
CA LEU A 326 -18.71 2.30 -3.00
C LEU A 326 -19.14 3.40 -2.00
N ILE A 327 -18.61 4.59 -2.18
CA ILE A 327 -18.93 5.80 -1.41
C ILE A 327 -19.67 6.77 -2.32
N GLU A 328 -20.99 6.79 -2.22
CA GLU A 328 -21.82 7.72 -2.97
C GLU A 328 -21.70 9.13 -2.41
N ARG A 329 -21.58 10.14 -3.31
CA ARG A 329 -21.47 11.56 -2.99
C ARG A 329 -22.22 12.42 -4.02
N ASP A 330 -21.74 13.67 -4.19
CA ASP A 330 -22.47 14.72 -4.91
C ASP A 330 -22.19 14.74 -6.43
N SER A 331 -21.25 13.95 -6.94
CA SER A 331 -20.81 13.97 -8.34
C SER A 331 -21.64 13.08 -9.29
N THR A 332 -22.63 12.39 -8.74
CA THR A 332 -23.55 11.54 -9.51
C THR A 332 -24.99 11.93 -9.22
N LYS A 333 -25.89 11.72 -10.18
CA LYS A 333 -27.32 11.87 -10.04
C LYS A 333 -28.05 10.77 -10.81
N LYS A 334 -29.32 10.56 -10.51
CA LYS A 334 -30.18 9.74 -11.35
C LYS A 334 -30.42 10.44 -12.70
N HIS A 335 -30.29 9.67 -13.78
CA HIS A 335 -30.49 10.14 -15.15
C HIS A 335 -31.95 10.05 -15.58
#